data_92275c726422f298ada0c12ceca8d039
#
_entry.id   92275c726422f298ada0c12ceca8d039
#
_cell.length_a   1.000
_cell.length_b   1.000
_cell.length_c   1.000
_cell.angle_alpha   90.00
_cell.angle_beta   90.00
_cell.angle_gamma   90.00
#
_symmetry.space_group_name_H-M   'P 1'
#
loop_
_entity.id
_entity.type
_entity.pdbx_description
1 polymer ?
#
loop_
_entity_poly.entity_id
_entity_poly.type
_entity_poly.pdbx_seq_one_letter_code
_entity_poly.pdbx_strand_id
1 'polypeptide(L)'
;MFKEVAMPATMIKIAFDPIYAHPLPENHRFPMMKYELIPEQLLHEGTCKTEHFFVPTMCEEEIILHTHNKTYLDKLLHQKLSESEQRRIGFPQSPALTKRELIITQGTIDACSFAMTSGIALNVAGGTHHAFAERGEGFCLLNDIAIASN
;
A
#
# COMPACT_ATOMS: atom_id res chain seq x y z
N MET A 1 25.31 19.73 -32.24
CA MET A 1 24.05 20.35 -31.79
C MET A 1 23.06 19.22 -31.54
N PHE A 2 22.98 18.74 -30.28
CA PHE A 2 22.05 17.66 -29.90
C PHE A 2 20.65 18.28 -29.86
N LYS A 3 19.72 17.75 -30.67
CA LYS A 3 18.32 18.10 -30.53
C LYS A 3 17.83 17.54 -29.16
N GLU A 4 17.44 18.44 -28.28
CA GLU A 4 16.71 18.11 -27.07
C GLU A 4 15.39 17.46 -27.53
N VAL A 5 15.30 16.15 -27.38
CA VAL A 5 14.05 15.42 -27.58
C VAL A 5 13.22 15.75 -26.34
N ALA A 6 12.25 16.65 -26.50
CA ALA A 6 11.27 16.91 -25.45
C ALA A 6 10.56 15.58 -25.12
N MET A 7 10.93 14.97 -24.02
CA MET A 7 10.18 13.85 -23.45
C MET A 7 8.77 14.36 -23.17
N PRO A 8 7.72 13.61 -23.57
CA PRO A 8 6.36 13.99 -23.17
C PRO A 8 6.35 14.14 -21.64
N ALA A 9 5.69 15.18 -21.14
CA ALA A 9 5.56 15.43 -19.72
C ALA A 9 5.02 14.15 -19.06
N THR A 10 5.89 13.43 -18.37
CA THR A 10 5.58 12.13 -17.80
C THR A 10 4.63 12.36 -16.62
N MET A 11 3.37 12.00 -16.80
CA MET A 11 2.35 12.22 -15.76
C MET A 11 2.56 11.21 -14.64
N ILE A 12 3.02 11.69 -13.48
CA ILE A 12 3.15 10.87 -12.29
C ILE A 12 1.82 10.20 -11.95
N LYS A 13 1.85 8.93 -11.52
CA LYS A 13 0.69 8.20 -11.04
C LYS A 13 0.84 7.89 -9.55
N ILE A 14 -0.23 8.10 -8.80
CA ILE A 14 -0.25 8.00 -7.34
C ILE A 14 -1.41 7.09 -6.93
N ALA A 15 -1.10 5.93 -6.37
CA ALA A 15 -2.10 5.03 -5.81
C ALA A 15 -2.68 5.64 -4.54
N PHE A 16 -3.99 5.79 -4.49
CA PHE A 16 -4.71 6.26 -3.31
C PHE A 16 -6.15 5.73 -3.32
N ASP A 17 -6.59 5.28 -2.15
CA ASP A 17 -7.98 4.94 -1.85
C ASP A 17 -8.31 5.45 -0.43
N PRO A 18 -9.50 6.02 -0.18
CA PRO A 18 -9.92 6.42 1.17
C PRO A 18 -9.83 5.30 2.22
N ILE A 19 -9.89 4.03 1.82
CA ILE A 19 -9.70 2.87 2.73
C ILE A 19 -8.30 2.84 3.37
N TYR A 20 -7.32 3.57 2.82
CA TYR A 20 -5.98 3.67 3.38
C TYR A 20 -6.01 4.28 4.79
N ALA A 21 -6.93 5.20 5.06
CA ALA A 21 -7.21 5.73 6.39
C ALA A 21 -8.17 4.80 7.14
N HIS A 22 -7.61 3.75 7.77
CA HIS A 22 -8.37 2.77 8.53
C HIS A 22 -8.67 3.28 9.96
N PRO A 23 -9.92 3.16 10.47
CA PRO A 23 -10.21 3.55 11.83
C PRO A 23 -9.44 2.69 12.84
N LEU A 24 -8.82 3.37 13.81
CA LEU A 24 -8.07 2.76 14.91
C LEU A 24 -8.68 3.14 16.26
N PRO A 25 -8.42 2.36 17.33
CA PRO A 25 -8.81 2.73 18.68
C PRO A 25 -8.29 4.13 19.07
N GLU A 26 -9.02 4.79 19.96
CA GLU A 26 -8.62 6.09 20.49
C GLU A 26 -7.20 6.03 21.10
N ASN A 27 -6.41 7.06 20.88
CA ASN A 27 -5.01 7.16 21.31
C ASN A 27 -4.06 6.11 20.71
N HIS A 28 -4.42 5.49 19.60
CA HIS A 28 -3.50 4.59 18.91
C HIS A 28 -2.28 5.36 18.37
N ARG A 29 -1.07 4.83 18.61
CA ARG A 29 0.20 5.51 18.30
C ARG A 29 0.49 5.70 16.80
N PHE A 30 -0.17 4.93 15.92
CA PHE A 30 0.04 5.04 14.48
C PHE A 30 -0.70 6.25 13.90
N PRO A 31 -0.03 7.16 13.19
CA PRO A 31 -0.62 8.39 12.68
C PRO A 31 -1.48 8.14 11.43
N MET A 32 -2.61 7.47 11.57
CA MET A 32 -3.47 7.02 10.45
C MET A 32 -3.97 8.18 9.59
N MET A 33 -4.22 9.35 10.18
CA MET A 33 -4.65 10.57 9.48
C MET A 33 -3.72 11.01 8.35
N LYS A 34 -2.46 10.61 8.38
CA LYS A 34 -1.52 10.97 7.30
C LYS A 34 -1.99 10.52 5.92
N TYR A 35 -2.74 9.41 5.84
CA TYR A 35 -3.22 8.88 4.57
C TYR A 35 -4.36 9.71 3.95
N GLU A 36 -5.08 10.50 4.75
CA GLU A 36 -6.04 11.51 4.28
C GLU A 36 -5.33 12.83 3.96
N LEU A 37 -4.47 13.27 4.87
CA LEU A 37 -3.81 14.58 4.78
C LEU A 37 -2.83 14.69 3.62
N ILE A 38 -2.09 13.61 3.28
CA ILE A 38 -1.10 13.66 2.18
C ILE A 38 -1.75 13.97 0.83
N PRO A 39 -2.78 13.23 0.37
CA PRO A 39 -3.47 13.56 -0.87
C PRO A 39 -4.11 14.94 -0.87
N GLU A 40 -4.76 15.33 0.23
CA GLU A 40 -5.36 16.65 0.38
C GLU A 40 -4.33 17.76 0.26
N GLN A 41 -3.19 17.64 0.92
CA GLN A 41 -2.10 18.61 0.88
C GLN A 41 -1.51 18.75 -0.53
N LEU A 42 -1.26 17.63 -1.22
CA LEU A 42 -0.75 17.63 -2.59
C LEU A 42 -1.69 18.32 -3.57
N LEU A 43 -2.99 18.14 -3.40
CA LEU A 43 -4.02 18.82 -4.20
C LEU A 43 -4.14 20.30 -3.83
N HIS A 44 -4.11 20.63 -2.54
CA HIS A 44 -4.23 22.01 -2.05
C HIS A 44 -3.05 22.89 -2.52
N GLU A 45 -1.85 22.36 -2.47
CA GLU A 45 -0.65 23.07 -2.93
C GLU A 45 -0.53 23.14 -4.47
N GLY A 46 -1.37 22.43 -5.18
CA GLY A 46 -1.29 22.33 -6.65
C GLY A 46 -0.08 21.51 -7.15
N THR A 47 0.59 20.77 -6.25
CA THR A 47 1.70 19.85 -6.61
C THR A 47 1.19 18.73 -7.48
N CYS A 48 -0.01 18.21 -7.19
CA CYS A 48 -0.70 17.20 -7.95
C CYS A 48 -2.11 17.66 -8.34
N LYS A 49 -2.66 17.01 -9.37
CA LYS A 49 -4.06 17.16 -9.78
C LYS A 49 -4.78 15.84 -9.53
N THR A 50 -6.10 15.85 -9.50
CA THR A 50 -6.94 14.65 -9.32
C THR A 50 -6.61 13.54 -10.33
N GLU A 51 -6.28 13.90 -11.57
CA GLU A 51 -5.92 12.96 -12.66
C GLU A 51 -4.62 12.19 -12.43
N HIS A 52 -3.79 12.63 -11.47
CA HIS A 52 -2.58 11.91 -11.06
C HIS A 52 -2.90 10.72 -10.15
N PHE A 53 -4.01 10.75 -9.45
CA PHE A 53 -4.41 9.67 -8.55
C PHE A 53 -5.14 8.56 -9.30
N PHE A 54 -4.93 7.33 -8.85
CA PHE A 54 -5.70 6.16 -9.29
C PHE A 54 -6.08 5.30 -8.08
N VAL A 55 -7.18 4.58 -8.21
CA VAL A 55 -7.70 3.70 -7.18
C VAL A 55 -7.30 2.27 -7.50
N PRO A 56 -6.49 1.61 -6.67
CA PRO A 56 -6.13 0.21 -6.89
C PRO A 56 -7.30 -0.73 -6.62
N THR A 57 -7.29 -1.90 -7.24
CA THR A 57 -8.17 -3.02 -6.91
C THR A 57 -7.59 -3.83 -5.74
N MET A 58 -8.23 -4.93 -5.35
CA MET A 58 -7.65 -5.88 -4.40
C MET A 58 -6.62 -6.78 -5.08
N CYS A 59 -5.48 -7.00 -4.42
CA CYS A 59 -4.47 -7.96 -4.84
C CYS A 59 -5.02 -9.39 -4.72
N GLU A 60 -4.74 -10.22 -5.72
CA GLU A 60 -5.11 -11.63 -5.72
C GLU A 60 -4.22 -12.45 -4.78
N GLU A 61 -4.80 -13.47 -4.14
CA GLU A 61 -4.10 -14.32 -3.19
C GLU A 61 -2.89 -15.03 -3.82
N GLU A 62 -3.01 -15.47 -5.06
CA GLU A 62 -1.92 -16.15 -5.79
C GLU A 62 -0.66 -15.31 -5.88
N ILE A 63 -0.81 -14.00 -6.12
CA ILE A 63 0.31 -13.06 -6.19
C ILE A 63 0.98 -12.94 -4.82
N ILE A 64 0.19 -12.83 -3.76
CA ILE A 64 0.70 -12.71 -2.38
C ILE A 64 1.46 -13.98 -1.97
N LEU A 65 1.01 -15.15 -2.42
CA LEU A 65 1.61 -16.44 -2.10
C LEU A 65 3.01 -16.65 -2.72
N HIS A 66 3.44 -15.81 -3.65
CA HIS A 66 4.84 -15.82 -4.10
C HIS A 66 5.81 -15.28 -3.03
N THR A 67 5.29 -14.52 -2.07
CA THR A 67 6.10 -13.90 -0.99
C THR A 67 5.74 -14.42 0.39
N HIS A 68 4.45 -14.60 0.67
CA HIS A 68 3.95 -14.99 1.98
C HIS A 68 3.49 -16.44 2.04
N ASN A 69 3.68 -17.08 3.20
CA ASN A 69 3.22 -18.43 3.45
C ASN A 69 1.70 -18.51 3.46
N LYS A 70 1.14 -19.57 2.84
CA LYS A 70 -0.29 -19.83 2.84
C LYS A 70 -0.90 -19.83 4.25
N THR A 71 -0.25 -20.45 5.22
CA THR A 71 -0.74 -20.49 6.62
C THR A 71 -0.89 -19.10 7.23
N TYR A 72 0.04 -18.18 6.94
CA TYR A 72 -0.03 -16.80 7.41
C TYR A 72 -1.12 -16.02 6.69
N LEU A 73 -1.19 -16.14 5.37
CA LEU A 73 -2.25 -15.50 4.57
C LEU A 73 -3.63 -15.97 5.01
N ASP A 74 -3.84 -17.26 5.19
CA ASP A 74 -5.11 -17.83 5.68
C ASP A 74 -5.50 -17.24 7.06
N LYS A 75 -4.53 -17.01 7.96
CA LYS A 75 -4.80 -16.34 9.24
C LYS A 75 -5.26 -14.90 9.07
N LEU A 76 -4.66 -14.14 8.15
CA LEU A 76 -5.08 -12.77 7.84
C LEU A 76 -6.49 -12.72 7.28
N LEU A 77 -6.76 -13.52 6.25
CA LEU A 77 -8.04 -13.54 5.54
C LEU A 77 -9.20 -13.95 6.45
N HIS A 78 -8.98 -14.92 7.35
CA HIS A 78 -10.00 -15.47 8.22
C HIS A 78 -10.00 -14.90 9.65
N GLN A 79 -9.27 -13.82 9.90
CA GLN A 79 -9.19 -13.17 11.21
C GLN A 79 -8.71 -14.10 12.33
N LYS A 80 -7.70 -14.95 12.05
CA LYS A 80 -7.18 -15.98 12.96
C LYS A 80 -5.78 -15.67 13.51
N LEU A 81 -5.35 -14.40 13.44
CA LEU A 81 -4.13 -13.98 14.11
C LEU A 81 -4.30 -14.06 15.63
N SER A 82 -3.33 -14.67 16.32
CA SER A 82 -3.28 -14.66 17.76
C SER A 82 -3.06 -13.24 18.31
N GLU A 83 -3.36 -13.03 19.58
CA GLU A 83 -3.09 -11.75 20.23
C GLU A 83 -1.62 -11.34 20.19
N SER A 84 -0.69 -12.30 20.26
CA SER A 84 0.75 -12.03 20.17
C SER A 84 1.15 -11.56 18.78
N GLU A 85 0.55 -12.14 17.72
CA GLU A 85 0.76 -11.71 16.33
C GLU A 85 0.19 -10.30 16.10
N GLN A 86 -1.02 -10.02 16.60
CA GLN A 86 -1.62 -8.69 16.51
C GLN A 86 -0.79 -7.62 17.26
N ARG A 87 -0.28 -7.94 18.47
CA ARG A 87 0.61 -7.02 19.21
C ARG A 87 1.92 -6.76 18.47
N ARG A 88 2.48 -7.75 17.78
CA ARG A 88 3.70 -7.60 16.97
C ARG A 88 3.46 -6.72 15.76
N ILE A 89 2.34 -6.90 15.08
CA ILE A 89 1.91 -6.04 13.97
C ILE A 89 1.63 -4.63 14.48
N GLY A 90 0.91 -4.51 15.60
CA GLY A 90 0.53 -3.23 16.20
C GLY A 90 -0.84 -2.72 15.74
N PHE A 91 -1.59 -3.51 14.97
CA PHE A 91 -2.97 -3.23 14.60
C PHE A 91 -3.91 -4.33 15.10
N PRO A 92 -5.10 -3.98 15.62
CA PRO A 92 -6.14 -4.95 15.86
C PRO A 92 -6.65 -5.51 14.55
N GLN A 93 -6.77 -6.84 14.43
CA GLN A 93 -7.25 -7.44 13.19
C GLN A 93 -8.74 -7.12 12.95
N SER A 94 -9.08 -6.94 11.68
CA SER A 94 -10.46 -6.82 11.20
C SER A 94 -10.54 -7.14 9.71
N PRO A 95 -11.72 -7.51 9.18
CA PRO A 95 -11.89 -7.69 7.73
C PRO A 95 -11.56 -6.42 6.94
N ALA A 96 -11.88 -5.24 7.49
CA ALA A 96 -11.59 -3.96 6.87
C ALA A 96 -10.08 -3.70 6.79
N LEU A 97 -9.32 -4.03 7.84
CA LEU A 97 -7.86 -3.93 7.82
C LEU A 97 -7.25 -4.89 6.78
N THR A 98 -7.70 -6.14 6.72
CA THR A 98 -7.23 -7.09 5.72
C THR A 98 -7.51 -6.60 4.30
N LYS A 99 -8.74 -6.13 4.02
CA LYS A 99 -9.09 -5.56 2.72
C LYS A 99 -8.20 -4.37 2.36
N ARG A 100 -7.95 -3.48 3.32
CA ARG A 100 -7.02 -2.34 3.15
C ARG A 100 -5.64 -2.81 2.70
N GLU A 101 -5.06 -3.81 3.35
CA GLU A 101 -3.72 -4.30 3.02
C GLU A 101 -3.64 -4.94 1.62
N LEU A 102 -4.70 -5.63 1.19
CA LEU A 102 -4.79 -6.16 -0.17
C LEU A 102 -4.80 -5.04 -1.22
N ILE A 103 -5.51 -3.94 -0.95
CA ILE A 103 -5.59 -2.77 -1.86
C ILE A 103 -4.26 -2.00 -1.86
N ILE A 104 -3.60 -1.82 -0.71
CA ILE A 104 -2.26 -1.23 -0.62
C ILE A 104 -1.26 -2.03 -1.44
N THR A 105 -1.26 -3.35 -1.29
CA THR A 105 -0.37 -4.25 -2.03
C THR A 105 -0.56 -4.11 -3.54
N GLN A 106 -1.79 -4.13 -4.03
CA GLN A 106 -2.08 -3.91 -5.44
C GLN A 106 -1.63 -2.52 -5.90
N GLY A 107 -1.84 -1.50 -5.06
CA GLY A 107 -1.39 -0.14 -5.36
C GLY A 107 0.11 -0.03 -5.60
N THR A 108 0.94 -0.82 -4.90
CA THR A 108 2.39 -0.86 -5.13
C THR A 108 2.72 -1.60 -6.43
N ILE A 109 2.05 -2.71 -6.74
CA ILE A 109 2.22 -3.43 -8.02
C ILE A 109 1.86 -2.51 -9.20
N ASP A 110 0.70 -1.84 -9.14
CA ASP A 110 0.25 -0.94 -10.19
C ASP A 110 1.20 0.27 -10.33
N ALA A 111 1.68 0.82 -9.20
CA ALA A 111 2.68 1.89 -9.22
C ALA A 111 3.97 1.44 -9.91
N CYS A 112 4.47 0.23 -9.65
CA CYS A 112 5.62 -0.32 -10.38
C CYS A 112 5.35 -0.38 -11.90
N SER A 113 4.18 -0.85 -12.32
CA SER A 113 3.78 -0.91 -13.72
C SER A 113 3.73 0.48 -14.37
N PHE A 114 3.18 1.47 -13.69
CA PHE A 114 3.20 2.87 -14.15
C PHE A 114 4.63 3.42 -14.22
N ALA A 115 5.48 3.15 -13.22
CA ALA A 115 6.86 3.63 -13.19
C ALA A 115 7.69 3.07 -14.35
N MET A 116 7.43 1.86 -14.82
CA MET A 116 8.10 1.27 -15.99
C MET A 116 7.86 2.09 -17.28
N THR A 117 6.75 2.80 -17.39
CA THR A 117 6.41 3.62 -18.56
C THR A 117 6.68 5.10 -18.33
N SER A 118 6.47 5.59 -17.11
CA SER A 118 6.54 7.01 -16.76
C SER A 118 7.80 7.39 -15.98
N GLY A 119 8.63 6.42 -15.59
CA GLY A 119 9.86 6.63 -14.81
C GLY A 119 9.63 6.79 -13.31
N ILE A 120 8.44 7.18 -12.89
CA ILE A 120 8.10 7.36 -11.47
C ILE A 120 6.61 7.15 -11.22
N ALA A 121 6.28 6.48 -10.12
CA ALA A 121 4.94 6.41 -9.54
C ALA A 121 5.03 6.28 -8.02
N LEU A 122 3.94 6.51 -7.32
CA LEU A 122 3.88 6.48 -5.85
C LEU A 122 2.67 5.67 -5.37
N ASN A 123 2.79 5.13 -4.17
CA ASN A 123 1.66 4.60 -3.41
C ASN A 123 1.63 5.29 -2.03
N VAL A 124 0.54 6.01 -1.73
CA VAL A 124 0.41 6.81 -0.49
C VAL A 124 0.58 5.96 0.78
N ALA A 125 0.14 4.71 0.76
CA ALA A 125 0.26 3.80 1.90
C ALA A 125 1.26 2.65 1.69
N GLY A 126 2.01 2.65 0.59
CA GLY A 126 3.02 1.64 0.28
C GLY A 126 4.25 1.71 1.20
N GLY A 127 5.17 0.75 1.00
CA GLY A 127 6.40 0.65 1.77
C GLY A 127 6.28 -0.20 3.03
N THR A 128 5.43 -1.20 3.04
CA THR A 128 5.15 -2.08 4.19
C THR A 128 6.20 -3.21 4.31
N HIS A 129 7.46 -2.84 4.45
CA HIS A 129 8.63 -3.74 4.36
C HIS A 129 9.00 -4.51 5.63
N HIS A 130 8.30 -4.29 6.75
CA HIS A 130 8.59 -5.02 8.00
C HIS A 130 7.93 -6.39 8.09
N ALA A 131 7.05 -6.75 7.17
CA ALA A 131 6.44 -8.08 7.14
C ALA A 131 7.40 -9.13 6.54
N PHE A 132 7.39 -10.31 7.16
CA PHE A 132 8.13 -11.51 6.75
C PHE A 132 7.20 -12.49 6.02
N ALA A 133 7.75 -13.55 5.45
CA ALA A 133 6.96 -14.56 4.75
C ALA A 133 5.87 -15.19 5.65
N GLU A 134 6.18 -15.41 6.94
CA GLU A 134 5.32 -16.12 7.89
C GLU A 134 4.66 -15.24 8.96
N ARG A 135 4.90 -13.93 8.96
CA ARG A 135 4.34 -13.02 9.98
C ARG A 135 4.39 -11.55 9.56
N GLY A 136 3.47 -10.79 10.10
CA GLY A 136 3.52 -9.33 10.07
C GLY A 136 4.28 -8.76 11.27
N GLU A 137 4.82 -7.53 11.12
CA GLU A 137 5.55 -6.81 12.16
C GLU A 137 5.54 -5.29 11.87
N GLY A 138 5.63 -4.46 12.90
CA GLY A 138 5.89 -3.02 12.74
C GLY A 138 4.89 -2.28 11.86
N PHE A 139 3.59 -2.51 12.06
CA PHE A 139 2.48 -1.97 11.29
C PHE A 139 2.37 -2.47 9.84
N CYS A 140 3.12 -3.51 9.48
CA CYS A 140 3.08 -4.15 8.17
C CYS A 140 2.46 -5.55 8.29
N LEU A 141 1.36 -5.80 7.58
CA LEU A 141 0.75 -7.12 7.50
C LEU A 141 1.32 -7.89 6.31
N LEU A 142 1.40 -7.26 5.15
CA LEU A 142 1.98 -7.80 3.92
C LEU A 142 3.20 -6.97 3.53
N ASN A 143 4.19 -7.59 2.90
CA ASN A 143 5.36 -6.90 2.36
C ASN A 143 5.09 -6.53 0.89
N ASP A 144 4.47 -5.38 0.68
CA ASP A 144 4.05 -4.91 -0.64
C ASP A 144 5.21 -4.75 -1.61
N ILE A 145 6.38 -4.33 -1.12
CA ILE A 145 7.59 -4.18 -1.94
C ILE A 145 8.10 -5.53 -2.42
N ALA A 146 8.19 -6.52 -1.51
CA ALA A 146 8.63 -7.87 -1.89
C ALA A 146 7.64 -8.53 -2.84
N ILE A 147 6.33 -8.35 -2.62
CA ILE A 147 5.28 -8.87 -3.51
C ILE A 147 5.40 -8.24 -4.90
N ALA A 148 5.55 -6.92 -4.99
CA ALA A 148 5.65 -6.22 -6.26
C ALA A 148 6.97 -6.50 -7.02
N SER A 149 7.97 -7.09 -6.35
CA SER A 149 9.28 -7.42 -6.92
C SER A 149 9.36 -8.85 -7.48
N ASN A 150 8.39 -9.71 -7.16
CA ASN A 150 8.30 -11.10 -7.63
C ASN A 150 7.47 -11.22 -8.90
#